data_95b0f031b652d887d8d6f28cddf77749
#
_entry.id   95b0f031b652d887d8d6f28cddf77749
#
_cell.length_a   1.000
_cell.length_b   1.000
_cell.length_c   1.000
_cell.angle_alpha   90.00
_cell.angle_beta   90.00
_cell.angle_gamma   90.00
#
_symmetry.space_group_name_H-M   'P 1'
#
loop_
_entity.id
_entity.type
_entity.pdbx_description
1 polymer ?
#
loop_
_entity_poly.entity_id
_entity_poly.type
_entity_poly.pdbx_seq_one_letter_code
_entity_poly.pdbx_strand_id
1 'polypeptide(L)'
;SNYTRLLADGIGHYFLNSPIITVVSVILVTLFIPAAAYSIARNMSKKRAFNIMYSLLILGIFVPFQVIMIPITVMMSRLGLTNIWGLIILYLTYAVPQTLFLYVGYIKLSVPDSLDEAAEIDGADKFTTYRKIVFPMLKPMHATTLIINALWFWNDFMLPLLMLNK
;
A
#
# COMPACT_ATOMS: atom_id res chain seq x y z
N SER A 1 37.48 -8.08 -12.74
CA SER A 1 36.54 -6.98 -13.02
C SER A 1 35.82 -6.61 -11.73
N ASN A 2 35.35 -5.37 -11.59
CA ASN A 2 34.64 -4.92 -10.38
C ASN A 2 33.38 -5.76 -10.12
N TYR A 3 32.73 -6.27 -11.14
CA TYR A 3 31.56 -7.15 -11.06
C TYR A 3 31.84 -8.51 -10.41
N THR A 4 33.00 -9.10 -10.68
CA THR A 4 33.39 -10.40 -10.08
C THR A 4 33.69 -10.26 -8.58
N ARG A 5 34.23 -9.14 -8.14
CA ARG A 5 34.44 -8.83 -6.71
C ARG A 5 33.10 -8.64 -5.99
N LEU A 6 32.19 -7.85 -6.56
CA LEU A 6 30.86 -7.62 -6.03
C LEU A 6 30.04 -8.91 -5.87
N LEU A 7 30.15 -9.85 -6.83
CA LEU A 7 29.50 -11.16 -6.73
C LEU A 7 30.14 -12.04 -5.64
N ALA A 8 31.45 -11.93 -5.44
CA ALA A 8 32.17 -12.66 -4.39
C ALA A 8 31.85 -12.11 -2.98
N ASP A 9 31.54 -10.81 -2.87
CA ASP A 9 31.20 -10.11 -1.62
C ASP A 9 29.72 -10.33 -1.20
N GLY A 10 28.98 -11.27 -1.84
CA GLY A 10 27.64 -11.67 -1.41
C GLY A 10 26.50 -10.75 -1.87
N ILE A 11 26.74 -9.87 -2.84
CA ILE A 11 25.69 -9.01 -3.44
C ILE A 11 24.47 -9.80 -3.94
N GLY A 12 24.66 -11.08 -4.32
CA GLY A 12 23.58 -11.94 -4.76
C GLY A 12 22.43 -12.07 -3.74
N HIS A 13 22.73 -12.12 -2.45
CA HIS A 13 21.70 -12.19 -1.41
C HIS A 13 20.91 -10.87 -1.27
N TYR A 14 21.60 -9.73 -1.35
CA TYR A 14 20.94 -8.42 -1.32
C TYR A 14 20.08 -8.19 -2.55
N PHE A 15 20.55 -8.65 -3.72
CA PHE A 15 19.80 -8.56 -4.97
C PHE A 15 18.53 -9.42 -4.96
N LEU A 16 18.52 -10.58 -4.28
CA LEU A 16 17.33 -11.43 -4.15
C LEU A 16 16.32 -10.88 -3.12
N ASN A 17 16.78 -10.21 -2.08
CA ASN A 17 15.89 -9.64 -1.07
C ASN A 17 15.03 -8.48 -1.62
N SER A 18 15.60 -7.63 -2.48
CA SER A 18 14.89 -6.47 -3.03
C SER A 18 13.62 -6.86 -3.82
N PRO A 19 13.65 -7.80 -4.79
CA PRO A 19 12.43 -8.22 -5.48
C PRO A 19 11.42 -8.90 -4.54
N ILE A 20 11.86 -9.68 -3.56
CA ILE A 20 10.97 -10.34 -2.60
C ILE A 20 10.22 -9.28 -1.79
N ILE A 21 10.94 -8.31 -1.21
CA ILE A 21 10.33 -7.23 -0.42
C ILE A 21 9.37 -6.41 -1.28
N THR A 22 9.79 -6.03 -2.49
CA THR A 22 8.97 -5.24 -3.42
C THR A 22 7.70 -6.00 -3.79
N VAL A 23 7.82 -7.26 -4.25
CA VAL A 23 6.67 -8.06 -4.70
C VAL A 23 5.69 -8.30 -3.55
N VAL A 24 6.17 -8.71 -2.37
CA VAL A 24 5.31 -8.96 -1.21
C VAL A 24 4.60 -7.68 -0.79
N SER A 25 5.32 -6.55 -0.70
CA SER A 25 4.72 -5.28 -0.32
C SER A 25 3.66 -4.81 -1.32
N VAL A 26 3.93 -4.92 -2.63
CA VAL A 26 2.97 -4.54 -3.69
C VAL A 26 1.72 -5.43 -3.65
N ILE A 27 1.88 -6.74 -3.44
CA ILE A 27 0.74 -7.66 -3.29
C ILE A 27 -0.12 -7.25 -2.11
N LEU A 28 0.48 -6.99 -0.94
CA LEU A 28 -0.26 -6.57 0.25
C LEU A 28 -0.99 -5.24 0.03
N VAL A 29 -0.32 -4.24 -0.56
CA VAL A 29 -0.94 -2.96 -0.93
C VAL A 29 -2.16 -3.18 -1.82
N THR A 30 -2.01 -4.01 -2.87
CA THR A 30 -3.08 -4.25 -3.85
C THR A 30 -4.25 -5.07 -3.28
N LEU A 31 -4.02 -5.89 -2.26
CA LEU A 31 -5.06 -6.67 -1.61
C LEU A 31 -5.84 -5.86 -0.57
N PHE A 32 -5.14 -5.12 0.30
CA PHE A 32 -5.77 -4.50 1.46
C PHE A 32 -6.31 -3.09 1.22
N ILE A 33 -5.56 -2.25 0.50
CA ILE A 33 -5.95 -0.84 0.34
C ILE A 33 -7.22 -0.66 -0.50
N PRO A 34 -7.46 -1.40 -1.61
CA PRO A 34 -8.70 -1.25 -2.36
C PRO A 34 -9.95 -1.61 -1.56
N ALA A 35 -9.87 -2.60 -0.65
CA ALA A 35 -10.99 -2.97 0.21
C ALA A 35 -11.35 -1.85 1.20
N ALA A 36 -10.33 -1.24 1.81
CA ALA A 36 -10.51 -0.07 2.67
C ALA A 36 -11.06 1.13 1.88
N ALA A 37 -10.51 1.38 0.69
CA ALA A 37 -10.94 2.45 -0.20
C ALA A 37 -12.41 2.31 -0.63
N TYR A 38 -12.84 1.09 -0.97
CA TYR A 38 -14.24 0.81 -1.29
C TYR A 38 -15.16 1.12 -0.10
N SER A 39 -14.82 0.63 1.08
CA SER A 39 -15.59 0.91 2.29
C SER A 39 -15.69 2.41 2.58
N ILE A 40 -14.59 3.13 2.43
CA ILE A 40 -14.56 4.59 2.62
C ILE A 40 -15.37 5.29 1.55
N ALA A 41 -15.17 4.99 0.27
CA ALA A 41 -15.85 5.63 -0.84
C ALA A 41 -17.38 5.54 -0.72
N ARG A 42 -17.92 4.37 -0.30
CA ARG A 42 -19.35 4.12 -0.15
C ARG A 42 -19.98 4.72 1.11
N ASN A 43 -19.19 4.97 2.14
CA ASN A 43 -19.72 5.43 3.43
C ASN A 43 -19.38 6.89 3.77
N MET A 44 -18.40 7.52 3.10
CA MET A 44 -17.95 8.87 3.49
C MET A 44 -19.02 9.96 3.30
N SER A 45 -19.93 9.81 2.34
CA SER A 45 -21.07 10.71 2.17
C SER A 45 -22.19 10.50 3.18
N LYS A 46 -22.31 9.28 3.72
CA LYS A 46 -23.37 8.85 4.62
C LYS A 46 -23.00 9.01 6.10
N LYS A 47 -21.71 8.86 6.43
CA LYS A 47 -21.21 8.84 7.81
C LYS A 47 -20.00 9.77 7.98
N ARG A 48 -20.16 10.80 8.80
CA ARG A 48 -19.12 11.79 9.09
C ARG A 48 -17.79 11.16 9.56
N ALA A 49 -17.86 10.05 10.30
CA ALA A 49 -16.67 9.34 10.77
C ALA A 49 -15.79 8.85 9.62
N PHE A 50 -16.36 8.32 8.53
CA PHE A 50 -15.59 7.89 7.35
C PHE A 50 -14.94 9.06 6.62
N ASN A 51 -15.62 10.21 6.56
CA ASN A 51 -15.05 11.40 5.96
C ASN A 51 -13.87 11.93 6.78
N ILE A 52 -14.00 11.99 8.11
CA ILE A 52 -12.90 12.38 9.01
C ILE A 52 -11.73 11.41 8.88
N MET A 53 -11.99 10.11 8.93
CA MET A 53 -10.95 9.07 8.78
C MET A 53 -10.20 9.20 7.45
N TYR A 54 -10.93 9.39 6.36
CA TYR A 54 -10.34 9.63 5.04
C TYR A 54 -9.47 10.88 5.02
N SER A 55 -9.96 11.99 5.56
CA SER A 55 -9.21 13.24 5.63
C SER A 55 -7.92 13.10 6.44
N LEU A 56 -7.98 12.42 7.59
CA LEU A 56 -6.82 12.16 8.43
C LEU A 56 -5.78 11.27 7.72
N LEU A 57 -6.22 10.24 7.01
CA LEU A 57 -5.32 9.37 6.25
C LEU A 57 -4.63 10.12 5.11
N ILE A 58 -5.36 10.99 4.39
CA ILE A 58 -4.77 11.80 3.30
C ILE A 58 -3.76 12.83 3.83
N LEU A 59 -3.95 13.36 5.04
CA LEU A 59 -2.95 14.26 5.63
C LEU A 59 -1.56 13.62 5.70
N GLY A 60 -1.48 12.29 5.74
CA GLY A 60 -0.22 11.56 5.68
C GLY A 60 0.59 11.80 4.39
N ILE A 61 -0.04 12.22 3.28
CA ILE A 61 0.67 12.58 2.04
C ILE A 61 1.57 13.80 2.24
N PHE A 62 1.18 14.71 3.12
CA PHE A 62 1.90 15.94 3.38
C PHE A 62 3.04 15.79 4.40
N VAL A 63 3.16 14.61 5.04
CA VAL A 63 4.23 14.36 6.01
C VAL A 63 5.49 13.91 5.26
N PRO A 64 6.57 14.72 5.21
CA PRO A 64 7.78 14.31 4.52
C PRO A 64 8.41 13.12 5.22
N PHE A 65 8.75 12.09 4.45
CA PHE A 65 9.40 10.89 4.97
C PHE A 65 10.65 11.21 5.80
N GLN A 66 11.45 12.14 5.36
CA GLN A 66 12.71 12.54 5.98
C GLN A 66 12.53 13.03 7.43
N VAL A 67 11.38 13.62 7.75
CA VAL A 67 11.08 14.14 9.09
C VAL A 67 10.81 13.00 10.07
N ILE A 68 10.13 11.94 9.62
CA ILE A 68 9.69 10.83 10.48
C ILE A 68 10.60 9.61 10.41
N MET A 69 11.58 9.62 9.51
CA MET A 69 12.49 8.51 9.24
C MET A 69 13.23 8.03 10.51
N ILE A 70 13.82 8.95 11.26
CA ILE A 70 14.57 8.62 12.48
C ILE A 70 13.62 8.14 13.61
N PRO A 71 12.57 8.90 13.98
CA PRO A 71 11.63 8.45 15.01
C PRO A 71 11.01 7.09 14.71
N ILE A 72 10.63 6.82 13.46
CA ILE A 72 10.01 5.54 13.09
C ILE A 72 11.00 4.39 13.20
N THR A 73 12.26 4.60 12.80
CA THR A 73 13.32 3.59 12.93
C THR A 73 13.61 3.24 14.39
N VAL A 74 13.66 4.26 15.26
CA VAL A 74 13.81 4.05 16.71
C VAL A 74 12.63 3.26 17.27
N MET A 75 11.41 3.60 16.87
CA MET A 75 10.21 2.86 17.28
C MET A 75 10.26 1.41 16.83
N MET A 76 10.60 1.15 15.57
CA MET A 76 10.73 -0.21 15.02
C MET A 76 11.83 -1.01 15.72
N SER A 77 12.93 -0.37 16.07
CA SER A 77 14.01 -1.00 16.84
C SER A 77 13.55 -1.41 18.24
N ARG A 78 12.81 -0.57 18.94
CA ARG A 78 12.23 -0.89 20.26
C ARG A 78 11.22 -2.04 20.21
N LEU A 79 10.53 -2.19 19.09
CA LEU A 79 9.57 -3.28 18.85
C LEU A 79 10.24 -4.59 18.36
N GLY A 80 11.57 -4.59 18.15
CA GLY A 80 12.28 -5.74 17.59
C GLY A 80 11.98 -5.99 16.10
N LEU A 81 11.46 -4.98 15.39
CA LEU A 81 11.01 -5.07 14.00
C LEU A 81 12.04 -4.49 13.00
N THR A 82 13.32 -4.40 13.37
CA THR A 82 14.41 -4.05 12.44
C THR A 82 14.82 -5.25 11.58
N ASN A 83 13.90 -5.67 10.71
CA ASN A 83 14.04 -6.82 9.83
C ASN A 83 13.16 -6.65 8.57
N ILE A 84 13.19 -7.63 7.66
CA ILE A 84 12.43 -7.61 6.40
C ILE A 84 10.92 -7.42 6.65
N TRP A 85 10.36 -8.07 7.65
CA TRP A 85 8.93 -7.95 7.96
C TRP A 85 8.55 -6.55 8.43
N GLY A 86 9.39 -5.95 9.29
CA GLY A 86 9.20 -4.57 9.71
C GLY A 86 9.29 -3.58 8.55
N LEU A 87 10.20 -3.81 7.60
CA LEU A 87 10.30 -3.02 6.38
C LEU A 87 9.04 -3.12 5.51
N ILE A 88 8.51 -4.33 5.33
CA ILE A 88 7.25 -4.55 4.59
C ILE A 88 6.08 -3.83 5.27
N ILE A 89 5.98 -3.88 6.60
CA ILE A 89 4.95 -3.15 7.35
C ILE A 89 5.08 -1.64 7.13
N LEU A 90 6.29 -1.09 7.13
CA LEU A 90 6.51 0.33 6.86
C LEU A 90 6.11 0.69 5.44
N TYR A 91 6.50 -0.10 4.44
CA TYR A 91 6.09 0.13 3.06
C TYR A 91 4.57 0.13 2.89
N LEU A 92 3.88 -0.84 3.49
CA LEU A 92 2.43 -0.87 3.49
C LEU A 92 1.84 0.39 4.14
N THR A 93 2.37 0.80 5.29
CA THR A 93 1.90 1.98 6.01
C THR A 93 2.09 3.27 5.22
N TYR A 94 3.25 3.46 4.61
CA TYR A 94 3.54 4.65 3.80
C TYR A 94 2.76 4.68 2.48
N ALA A 95 2.45 3.52 1.91
CA ALA A 95 1.63 3.45 0.70
C ALA A 95 0.16 3.84 0.94
N VAL A 96 -0.36 3.70 2.17
CA VAL A 96 -1.78 3.92 2.48
C VAL A 96 -2.28 5.29 2.02
N PRO A 97 -1.71 6.44 2.41
CA PRO A 97 -2.28 7.74 2.10
C PRO A 97 -2.48 7.97 0.61
N GLN A 98 -1.42 7.82 -0.17
CA GLN A 98 -1.43 8.05 -1.61
C GLN A 98 -2.28 7.02 -2.36
N THR A 99 -2.10 5.75 -2.06
CA THR A 99 -2.81 4.66 -2.76
C THR A 99 -4.30 4.69 -2.44
N LEU A 100 -4.66 4.95 -1.18
CA LEU A 100 -6.04 5.12 -0.76
C LEU A 100 -6.72 6.29 -1.48
N PHE A 101 -6.05 7.43 -1.58
CA PHE A 101 -6.53 8.60 -2.31
C PHE A 101 -6.88 8.25 -3.77
N LEU A 102 -5.97 7.55 -4.45
CA LEU A 102 -6.15 7.15 -5.84
C LEU A 102 -7.34 6.18 -5.99
N TYR A 103 -7.45 5.16 -5.13
CA TYR A 103 -8.56 4.22 -5.22
C TYR A 103 -9.90 4.84 -4.86
N VAL A 104 -9.99 5.66 -3.82
CA VAL A 104 -11.24 6.34 -3.44
C VAL A 104 -11.70 7.25 -4.56
N GLY A 105 -10.79 8.02 -5.16
CA GLY A 105 -11.09 8.87 -6.32
C GLY A 105 -11.61 8.07 -7.50
N TYR A 106 -10.92 6.98 -7.86
CA TYR A 106 -11.32 6.11 -8.97
C TYR A 106 -12.68 5.45 -8.74
N ILE A 107 -12.93 4.91 -7.54
CA ILE A 107 -14.19 4.26 -7.20
C ILE A 107 -15.35 5.25 -7.34
N LYS A 108 -15.20 6.47 -6.81
CA LYS A 108 -16.26 7.50 -6.88
C LYS A 108 -16.57 7.96 -8.31
N LEU A 109 -15.58 7.94 -9.20
CA LEU A 109 -15.75 8.40 -10.58
C LEU A 109 -16.16 7.28 -11.54
N SER A 110 -15.72 6.06 -11.32
CA SER A 110 -15.79 4.98 -12.31
C SER A 110 -16.64 3.78 -11.90
N VAL A 111 -17.05 3.68 -10.62
CA VAL A 111 -17.85 2.57 -10.11
C VAL A 111 -19.18 3.10 -9.56
N PRO A 112 -20.27 3.08 -10.35
CA PRO A 112 -21.57 3.59 -9.93
C PRO A 112 -22.11 2.88 -8.67
N ASP A 113 -22.78 3.65 -7.78
CA ASP A 113 -23.42 3.09 -6.57
C ASP A 113 -24.55 2.10 -6.89
N SER A 114 -25.20 2.28 -8.06
CA SER A 114 -26.27 1.38 -8.55
C SER A 114 -25.82 -0.08 -8.71
N LEU A 115 -24.52 -0.34 -8.88
CA LEU A 115 -24.01 -1.72 -8.93
C LEU A 115 -24.09 -2.41 -7.55
N ASP A 116 -23.85 -1.65 -6.48
CA ASP A 116 -24.01 -2.16 -5.12
C ASP A 116 -25.47 -2.42 -4.80
N GLU A 117 -26.38 -1.53 -5.24
CA GLU A 117 -27.83 -1.67 -5.07
C GLU A 117 -28.37 -2.89 -5.83
N ALA A 118 -27.95 -3.09 -7.09
CA ALA A 118 -28.32 -4.26 -7.87
C ALA A 118 -27.81 -5.57 -7.23
N ALA A 119 -26.57 -5.58 -6.77
CA ALA A 119 -26.02 -6.73 -6.09
C ALA A 119 -26.75 -7.07 -4.78
N GLU A 120 -27.20 -6.06 -4.03
CA GLU A 120 -28.00 -6.24 -2.81
C GLU A 120 -29.38 -6.81 -3.12
N ILE A 121 -30.04 -6.38 -4.21
CA ILE A 121 -31.31 -6.96 -4.71
C ILE A 121 -31.12 -8.44 -5.08
N ASP A 122 -29.97 -8.79 -5.69
CA ASP A 122 -29.60 -10.17 -6.02
C ASP A 122 -29.17 -11.01 -4.80
N GLY A 123 -29.23 -10.45 -3.59
CA GLY A 123 -28.88 -11.12 -2.33
C GLY A 123 -27.38 -11.24 -2.04
N ALA A 124 -26.52 -10.51 -2.76
CA ALA A 124 -25.10 -10.50 -2.47
C ALA A 124 -24.80 -9.66 -1.22
N ASP A 125 -23.94 -10.19 -0.35
CA ASP A 125 -23.37 -9.39 0.75
C ASP A 125 -22.28 -8.41 0.25
N LYS A 126 -21.91 -7.45 1.08
CA LYS A 126 -20.93 -6.41 0.72
C LYS A 126 -19.55 -6.97 0.34
N PHE A 127 -19.14 -8.06 0.97
CA PHE A 127 -17.86 -8.70 0.64
C PHE A 127 -17.91 -9.37 -0.74
N THR A 128 -19.01 -10.05 -1.04
CA THR A 128 -19.26 -10.66 -2.36
C THR A 128 -19.32 -9.60 -3.45
N THR A 129 -20.05 -8.51 -3.22
CA THR A 129 -20.14 -7.36 -4.13
C THR A 129 -18.76 -6.78 -4.39
N TYR A 130 -17.97 -6.52 -3.34
CA TYR A 130 -16.60 -6.05 -3.48
C TYR A 130 -15.76 -7.01 -4.31
N ARG A 131 -15.71 -8.29 -3.92
CA ARG A 131 -14.78 -9.27 -4.53
C ARG A 131 -15.16 -9.60 -5.97
N LYS A 132 -16.44 -9.77 -6.27
CA LYS A 132 -16.91 -10.27 -7.58
C LYS A 132 -17.21 -9.16 -8.59
N ILE A 133 -17.56 -7.96 -8.14
CA ILE A 133 -17.98 -6.85 -9.00
C ILE A 133 -16.95 -5.72 -8.95
N VAL A 134 -16.74 -5.12 -7.77
CA VAL A 134 -15.94 -3.91 -7.66
C VAL A 134 -14.45 -4.19 -7.90
N PHE A 135 -13.87 -5.17 -7.23
CA PHE A 135 -12.42 -5.46 -7.34
C PHE A 135 -11.97 -5.74 -8.79
N PRO A 136 -12.70 -6.53 -9.61
CA PRO A 136 -12.37 -6.69 -11.03
C PRO A 136 -12.48 -5.40 -11.84
N MET A 137 -13.42 -4.51 -11.51
CA MET A 137 -13.55 -3.21 -12.18
C MET A 137 -12.40 -2.25 -11.87
N LEU A 138 -11.70 -2.47 -10.76
CA LEU A 138 -10.52 -1.69 -10.38
C LEU A 138 -9.24 -2.09 -11.13
N LYS A 139 -9.27 -3.03 -12.08
CA LYS A 139 -8.07 -3.49 -12.83
C LYS A 139 -7.20 -2.35 -13.37
N PRO A 140 -7.73 -1.29 -14.01
CA PRO A 140 -6.89 -0.19 -14.47
C PRO A 140 -6.18 0.53 -13.32
N MET A 141 -6.88 0.70 -12.19
CA MET A 141 -6.32 1.34 -11.01
C MET A 141 -5.31 0.43 -10.29
N HIS A 142 -5.53 -0.88 -10.28
CA HIS A 142 -4.54 -1.86 -9.80
C HIS A 142 -3.24 -1.75 -10.58
N ALA A 143 -3.29 -1.69 -11.92
CA ALA A 143 -2.11 -1.54 -12.76
C ALA A 143 -1.35 -0.23 -12.42
N THR A 144 -2.06 0.88 -12.30
CA THR A 144 -1.46 2.17 -11.96
C THR A 144 -0.78 2.15 -10.60
N THR A 145 -1.49 1.69 -9.56
CA THR A 145 -0.96 1.67 -8.19
C THR A 145 0.17 0.65 -8.03
N LEU A 146 0.10 -0.48 -8.75
CA LEU A 146 1.17 -1.48 -8.79
C LEU A 146 2.46 -0.85 -9.33
N ILE A 147 2.40 -0.16 -10.47
CA ILE A 147 3.57 0.48 -11.07
C ILE A 147 4.15 1.55 -10.12
N ILE A 148 3.31 2.43 -9.58
CA ILE A 148 3.75 3.52 -8.69
C ILE A 148 4.43 2.95 -7.44
N ASN A 149 3.79 2.01 -6.75
CA ASN A 149 4.32 1.44 -5.52
C ASN A 149 5.54 0.55 -5.78
N ALA A 150 5.54 -0.24 -6.87
CA ALA A 150 6.68 -1.08 -7.21
C ALA A 150 7.93 -0.24 -7.51
N LEU A 151 7.79 0.83 -8.29
CA LEU A 151 8.90 1.75 -8.57
C LEU A 151 9.40 2.43 -7.30
N TRP A 152 8.50 2.83 -6.41
CA TRP A 152 8.89 3.48 -5.17
C TRP A 152 9.63 2.50 -4.23
N PHE A 153 9.09 1.31 -3.99
CA PHE A 153 9.71 0.30 -3.12
C PHE A 153 11.05 -0.20 -3.69
N TRP A 154 11.12 -0.37 -5.01
CA TRP A 154 12.35 -0.81 -5.67
C TRP A 154 13.48 0.21 -5.60
N ASN A 155 13.16 1.48 -5.73
CA ASN A 155 14.16 2.57 -5.72
C ASN A 155 14.46 3.10 -4.31
N ASP A 156 13.76 2.64 -3.28
CA ASP A 156 14.02 3.10 -1.92
C ASP A 156 15.32 2.48 -1.40
N PHE A 157 16.20 3.36 -0.97
CA PHE A 157 17.48 3.00 -0.36
C PHE A 157 17.50 3.29 1.15
N MET A 158 16.79 4.31 1.59
CA MET A 158 16.91 4.84 2.94
C MET A 158 16.30 3.92 4.00
N LEU A 159 15.06 3.43 3.79
CA LEU A 159 14.42 2.53 4.75
C LEU A 159 15.16 1.20 4.87
N PRO A 160 15.55 0.51 3.78
CA PRO A 160 16.35 -0.70 3.88
C PRO A 160 17.68 -0.47 4.63
N LEU A 161 18.37 0.64 4.37
CA LEU A 161 19.61 0.99 5.04
C LEU A 161 19.42 1.13 6.56
N LEU A 162 18.34 1.78 7.00
CA LEU A 162 18.06 2.01 8.42
C LEU A 162 17.50 0.79 9.14
N MET A 163 16.79 -0.10 8.42
CA MET A 163 16.06 -1.23 9.01
C MET A 163 16.82 -2.55 8.97
N LEU A 164 17.69 -2.75 7.97
CA LEU A 164 18.35 -4.03 7.71
C LEU A 164 19.87 -4.00 8.00
N ASN A 165 20.43 -2.82 8.20
CA ASN A 165 21.85 -2.67 8.47
C ASN A 165 22.10 -2.90 9.98
N LYS A 166 22.47 -4.12 10.34
CA LYS A 166 23.01 -4.51 11.66
C LYS A 166 24.39 -5.06 11.51
#